data_b6dc5826d46a4830339ec5febc30f948
#
_entry.id   b6dc5826d46a4830339ec5febc30f948
#
_cell.length_a   1.000
_cell.length_b   1.000
_cell.length_c   1.000
_cell.angle_alpha   90.00
_cell.angle_beta   90.00
_cell.angle_gamma   90.00
#
_symmetry.space_group_name_H-M   'P 1'
#
loop_
_entity.id
_entity.type
_entity.pdbx_description
1 polymer ?
#
loop_
_entity_poly.entity_id
_entity_poly.type
_entity_poly.pdbx_seq_one_letter_code
_entity_poly.pdbx_strand_id
1 'polypeptide(L)'
;MKLINYNYNMNNKLAIIGGSGLYDVEEFKDRQLLDLKTPWGKPSDQILKTNYNNKEVYFLPRHGRGHFVSPSNINFRANIDALKQLGVTDIVSVSAVGSLKEELPPGKFVIVDQFIDRTFARKKTFFDDEIVAHVSMAHPTSRGLMNACEEAIKKSNIEYQRNGTYVVMEGPQFSTLSESNLYRSWKADVIG
;
A
#
# COMPACT_ATOMS: atom_id res chain seq x y z
N MET A 1 2.25 30.19 2.03
CA MET A 1 2.11 28.83 1.46
C MET A 1 0.67 28.40 1.69
N LYS A 2 -0.20 28.45 0.65
CA LYS A 2 -1.61 28.08 0.80
C LYS A 2 -1.68 26.57 1.02
N LEU A 3 -2.19 26.16 2.17
CA LEU A 3 -2.61 24.77 2.42
C LEU A 3 -3.69 24.43 1.41
N ILE A 4 -3.38 23.57 0.45
CA ILE A 4 -4.39 22.98 -0.43
C ILE A 4 -5.20 22.06 0.49
N ASN A 5 -6.40 22.51 0.87
CA ASN A 5 -7.40 21.64 1.48
C ASN A 5 -7.73 20.56 0.45
N TYR A 6 -7.27 19.36 0.67
CA TYR A 6 -7.64 18.20 -0.13
C TYR A 6 -9.11 17.89 0.19
N ASN A 7 -10.02 18.54 -0.53
CA ASN A 7 -11.40 18.11 -0.53
C ASN A 7 -11.45 16.76 -1.22
N TYR A 8 -11.69 15.70 -0.45
CA TYR A 8 -11.94 14.36 -0.98
C TYR A 8 -13.16 14.45 -1.91
N ASN A 9 -12.88 14.53 -3.21
CA ASN A 9 -13.89 14.79 -4.22
C ASN A 9 -14.81 13.56 -4.31
N MET A 10 -16.11 13.76 -4.44
CA MET A 10 -17.12 12.67 -4.53
C MET A 10 -16.88 11.71 -5.70
N ASN A 11 -16.03 12.10 -6.66
CA ASN A 11 -15.66 11.31 -7.83
C ASN A 11 -14.38 10.46 -7.64
N ASN A 12 -13.74 10.49 -6.47
CA ASN A 12 -12.52 9.71 -6.24
C ASN A 12 -12.87 8.23 -6.12
N LYS A 13 -12.15 7.40 -6.88
CA LYS A 13 -12.22 5.94 -6.80
C LYS A 13 -11.07 5.43 -5.95
N LEU A 14 -11.42 4.72 -4.89
CA LEU A 14 -10.48 4.16 -3.93
C LEU A 14 -10.15 2.71 -4.26
N ALA A 15 -8.86 2.39 -4.25
CA ALA A 15 -8.41 1.00 -4.18
C ALA A 15 -7.66 0.72 -2.87
N ILE A 16 -7.82 -0.49 -2.37
CA ILE A 16 -7.06 -1.03 -1.25
C ILE A 16 -6.17 -2.14 -1.78
N ILE A 17 -4.87 -2.01 -1.60
CA ILE A 17 -3.90 -3.09 -1.83
C ILE A 17 -3.55 -3.70 -0.49
N GLY A 18 -3.82 -5.00 -0.32
CA GLY A 18 -3.64 -5.65 0.97
C GLY A 18 -3.09 -7.06 0.90
N GLY A 19 -2.76 -7.59 2.05
CA GLY A 19 -2.41 -9.00 2.25
C GLY A 19 -3.66 -9.88 2.39
N SER A 20 -3.48 -11.16 2.74
CA SER A 20 -4.50 -12.21 2.69
C SER A 20 -5.68 -12.06 3.67
N GLY A 21 -5.66 -11.13 4.59
CA GLY A 21 -6.74 -10.94 5.58
C GLY A 21 -7.83 -9.92 5.23
N LEU A 22 -7.76 -9.27 4.04
CA LEU A 22 -8.64 -8.14 3.70
C LEU A 22 -9.68 -8.46 2.61
N TYR A 23 -9.85 -9.72 2.23
CA TYR A 23 -10.70 -10.06 1.08
C TYR A 23 -12.12 -10.47 1.45
N ASP A 24 -12.35 -10.81 2.70
CA ASP A 24 -13.60 -11.39 3.16
C ASP A 24 -14.26 -10.52 4.22
N VAL A 25 -14.57 -9.30 3.84
CA VAL A 25 -15.30 -8.35 4.69
C VAL A 25 -16.79 -8.55 4.39
N GLU A 26 -17.55 -8.98 5.38
CA GLU A 26 -18.98 -9.32 5.26
C GLU A 26 -19.85 -8.14 4.78
N GLU A 27 -19.44 -6.92 5.10
CA GLU A 27 -20.15 -5.69 4.72
C GLU A 27 -20.06 -5.35 3.23
N PHE A 28 -19.21 -6.04 2.46
CA PHE A 28 -19.07 -5.77 1.03
C PHE A 28 -20.21 -6.40 0.24
N LYS A 29 -21.02 -5.53 -0.36
CA LYS A 29 -22.14 -5.88 -1.23
C LYS A 29 -21.72 -5.85 -2.71
N ASP A 30 -22.48 -6.54 -3.56
CA ASP A 30 -22.30 -6.50 -5.02
C ASP A 30 -20.85 -6.83 -5.44
N ARG A 31 -20.30 -7.92 -4.91
CA ARG A 31 -18.94 -8.36 -5.18
C ARG A 31 -18.78 -8.84 -6.63
N GLN A 32 -17.88 -8.23 -7.36
CA GLN A 32 -17.51 -8.61 -8.72
C GLN A 32 -16.01 -8.81 -8.83
N LEU A 33 -15.57 -9.95 -9.35
CA LEU A 33 -14.17 -10.22 -9.64
C LEU A 33 -13.86 -9.77 -11.07
N LEU A 34 -12.87 -8.93 -11.22
CA LEU A 34 -12.44 -8.37 -12.50
C LEU A 34 -11.10 -8.98 -12.91
N ASP A 35 -11.08 -9.60 -14.08
CA ASP A 35 -9.85 -10.12 -14.69
C ASP A 35 -9.32 -9.09 -15.69
N LEU A 36 -8.16 -8.50 -15.40
CA LEU A 36 -7.57 -7.44 -16.19
C LEU A 36 -6.26 -7.89 -16.83
N LYS A 37 -6.06 -7.45 -18.05
CA LYS A 37 -4.79 -7.63 -18.78
C LYS A 37 -4.08 -6.28 -18.84
N THR A 38 -2.76 -6.30 -18.66
CA THR A 38 -1.94 -5.10 -18.75
C THR A 38 -0.78 -5.33 -19.70
N PRO A 39 -0.16 -4.28 -20.25
CA PRO A 39 1.06 -4.39 -21.05
C PRO A 39 2.24 -5.01 -20.25
N TRP A 40 2.16 -4.97 -18.94
CA TRP A 40 3.18 -5.49 -18.01
C TRP A 40 2.97 -6.95 -17.61
N GLY A 41 1.95 -7.61 -18.17
CA GLY A 41 1.52 -8.94 -17.79
C GLY A 41 0.30 -8.95 -16.88
N LYS A 42 0.14 -10.04 -16.12
CA LYS A 42 -1.00 -10.19 -15.22
C LYS A 42 -0.74 -9.52 -13.87
N PRO A 43 -1.77 -8.87 -13.28
CA PRO A 43 -1.76 -8.50 -11.86
C PRO A 43 -1.60 -9.73 -10.94
N SER A 44 -1.33 -9.48 -9.68
CA SER A 44 -1.17 -10.54 -8.68
C SER A 44 -2.39 -11.44 -8.54
N ASP A 45 -3.57 -10.89 -8.77
CA ASP A 45 -4.86 -11.61 -8.77
C ASP A 45 -5.93 -10.79 -9.49
N GLN A 46 -7.14 -11.34 -9.60
CA GLN A 46 -8.33 -10.59 -9.99
C GLN A 46 -8.62 -9.49 -8.96
N ILE A 47 -9.07 -8.35 -9.45
CA ILE A 47 -9.43 -7.22 -8.59
C ILE A 47 -10.88 -7.41 -8.16
N LEU A 48 -11.12 -7.39 -6.85
CA LEU A 48 -12.47 -7.37 -6.31
C LEU A 48 -13.01 -5.94 -6.38
N LYS A 49 -14.10 -5.77 -7.12
CA LYS A 49 -14.93 -4.56 -7.12
C LYS A 49 -16.10 -4.78 -6.18
N THR A 50 -16.42 -3.79 -5.37
CA THR A 50 -17.56 -3.81 -4.44
C THR A 50 -18.11 -2.41 -4.23
N ASN A 51 -19.31 -2.32 -3.63
CA ASN A 51 -19.90 -1.09 -3.15
C ASN A 51 -19.88 -1.06 -1.62
N TYR A 52 -19.33 0.02 -1.07
CA TYR A 52 -19.36 0.30 0.36
C TYR A 52 -19.89 1.72 0.59
N ASN A 53 -20.99 1.84 1.33
CA ASN A 53 -21.68 3.13 1.57
C ASN A 53 -21.94 3.93 0.26
N ASN A 54 -22.46 3.27 -0.76
CA ASN A 54 -22.74 3.82 -2.09
C ASN A 54 -21.50 4.36 -2.83
N LYS A 55 -20.31 3.90 -2.46
CA LYS A 55 -19.05 4.20 -3.15
C LYS A 55 -18.44 2.93 -3.70
N GLU A 56 -17.98 3.02 -4.93
CA GLU A 56 -17.24 1.95 -5.60
C GLU A 56 -15.83 1.85 -4.99
N VAL A 57 -15.46 0.67 -4.50
CA VAL A 57 -14.15 0.39 -3.89
C VAL A 57 -13.56 -0.85 -4.54
N TYR A 58 -12.26 -0.84 -4.75
CA TYR A 58 -11.52 -1.93 -5.34
C TYR A 58 -10.53 -2.54 -4.34
N PHE A 59 -10.38 -3.87 -4.39
CA PHE A 59 -9.40 -4.59 -3.57
C PHE A 59 -8.49 -5.43 -4.45
N LEU A 60 -7.19 -5.30 -4.23
CA LEU A 60 -6.17 -6.09 -4.90
C LEU A 60 -5.32 -6.86 -3.89
N PRO A 61 -5.37 -8.20 -3.91
CA PRO A 61 -4.50 -9.05 -3.11
C PRO A 61 -3.09 -9.09 -3.70
N ARG A 62 -2.13 -8.37 -3.12
CA ARG A 62 -0.78 -8.27 -3.68
C ARG A 62 -0.03 -9.61 -3.77
N HIS A 63 -0.34 -10.57 -2.89
CA HIS A 63 0.26 -11.91 -2.89
C HIS A 63 -0.64 -12.97 -3.56
N GLY A 64 -1.77 -12.56 -4.16
CA GLY A 64 -2.82 -13.46 -4.63
C GLY A 64 -3.61 -14.10 -3.49
N ARG A 65 -4.87 -14.51 -3.78
CA ARG A 65 -5.67 -15.30 -2.85
C ARG A 65 -5.00 -16.63 -2.63
N GLY A 66 -4.78 -17.03 -1.37
CA GLY A 66 -3.97 -18.20 -1.03
C GLY A 66 -2.48 -17.90 -0.81
N HIS A 67 -2.05 -16.65 -0.97
CA HIS A 67 -0.69 -16.19 -0.64
C HIS A 67 0.42 -16.95 -1.39
N PHE A 68 0.26 -17.16 -2.68
CA PHE A 68 1.18 -17.95 -3.52
C PHE A 68 2.22 -17.10 -4.28
N VAL A 69 2.05 -15.77 -4.33
CA VAL A 69 3.01 -14.88 -4.98
C VAL A 69 4.00 -14.37 -3.94
N SER A 70 5.28 -14.75 -4.08
CA SER A 70 6.34 -14.25 -3.19
C SER A 70 6.59 -12.73 -3.40
N PRO A 71 7.14 -12.02 -2.42
CA PRO A 71 7.35 -10.57 -2.51
C PRO A 71 8.10 -10.12 -3.76
N SER A 72 9.18 -10.80 -4.14
CA SER A 72 9.98 -10.47 -5.32
C SER A 72 9.28 -10.76 -6.65
N ASN A 73 8.27 -11.65 -6.65
CA ASN A 73 7.51 -12.02 -7.84
C ASN A 73 6.23 -11.21 -8.04
N ILE A 74 5.91 -10.30 -7.13
CA ILE A 74 4.77 -9.40 -7.31
C ILE A 74 5.01 -8.53 -8.54
N ASN A 75 4.05 -8.55 -9.48
CA ASN A 75 4.08 -7.67 -10.63
C ASN A 75 3.50 -6.29 -10.27
N PHE A 76 4.31 -5.46 -9.61
CA PHE A 76 3.87 -4.13 -9.14
C PHE A 76 3.36 -3.25 -10.28
N ARG A 77 4.01 -3.30 -11.47
CA ARG A 77 3.59 -2.52 -12.64
C ARG A 77 2.21 -2.94 -13.13
N ALA A 78 1.97 -4.23 -13.27
CA ALA A 78 0.65 -4.74 -13.66
C ALA A 78 -0.43 -4.40 -12.63
N ASN A 79 -0.11 -4.49 -11.33
CA ASN A 79 -1.05 -4.15 -10.27
C ASN A 79 -1.50 -2.68 -10.34
N ILE A 80 -0.56 -1.75 -10.51
CA ILE A 80 -0.88 -0.32 -10.59
C ILE A 80 -1.58 0.02 -11.91
N ASP A 81 -1.13 -0.54 -13.03
CA ASP A 81 -1.77 -0.33 -14.33
C ASP A 81 -3.22 -0.80 -14.35
N ALA A 82 -3.49 -2.00 -13.82
CA ALA A 82 -4.84 -2.54 -13.74
C ALA A 82 -5.79 -1.63 -12.92
N LEU A 83 -5.32 -1.11 -11.78
CA LEU A 83 -6.09 -0.14 -10.99
C LEU A 83 -6.33 1.15 -11.76
N LYS A 84 -5.33 1.63 -12.51
CA LYS A 84 -5.48 2.81 -13.36
C LYS A 84 -6.49 2.60 -14.48
N GLN A 85 -6.52 1.43 -15.13
CA GLN A 85 -7.54 1.08 -16.14
C GLN A 85 -8.97 1.15 -15.58
N LEU A 86 -9.17 0.85 -14.29
CA LEU A 86 -10.45 0.98 -13.60
C LEU A 86 -10.80 2.43 -13.20
N GLY A 87 -9.89 3.37 -13.48
CA GLY A 87 -10.06 4.78 -13.13
C GLY A 87 -9.81 5.07 -11.65
N VAL A 88 -9.09 4.20 -10.94
CA VAL A 88 -8.69 4.44 -9.55
C VAL A 88 -7.82 5.69 -9.46
N THR A 89 -8.14 6.57 -8.53
CA THR A 89 -7.44 7.83 -8.26
C THR A 89 -6.63 7.79 -6.97
N ASP A 90 -7.06 6.97 -6.04
CA ASP A 90 -6.49 6.89 -4.68
C ASP A 90 -6.22 5.44 -4.29
N ILE A 91 -5.03 5.18 -3.77
CA ILE A 91 -4.63 3.85 -3.32
C ILE A 91 -4.22 3.92 -1.85
N VAL A 92 -4.82 3.06 -1.03
CA VAL A 92 -4.39 2.79 0.33
C VAL A 92 -3.77 1.39 0.37
N SER A 93 -2.49 1.31 0.70
CA SER A 93 -1.80 0.04 0.91
C SER A 93 -1.76 -0.32 2.39
N VAL A 94 -2.20 -1.53 2.72
CA VAL A 94 -2.25 -2.03 4.10
C VAL A 94 -1.39 -3.28 4.22
N SER A 95 -0.51 -3.29 5.22
CA SER A 95 0.40 -4.41 5.50
C SER A 95 0.53 -4.66 6.98
N ALA A 96 0.63 -5.93 7.36
CA ALA A 96 1.22 -6.28 8.64
C ALA A 96 2.73 -6.02 8.56
N VAL A 97 3.29 -5.44 9.62
CA VAL A 97 4.69 -5.03 9.68
C VAL A 97 5.33 -5.42 11.00
N GLY A 98 6.66 -5.57 11.00
CA GLY A 98 7.43 -5.65 12.22
C GLY A 98 7.64 -4.26 12.82
N SER A 99 7.64 -4.16 14.16
CA SER A 99 7.99 -2.93 14.86
C SER A 99 9.49 -2.87 15.14
N LEU A 100 10.07 -1.70 14.91
CA LEU A 100 11.46 -1.39 15.30
C LEU A 100 11.53 -0.55 16.59
N LYS A 101 10.36 -0.23 17.18
CA LYS A 101 10.22 0.61 18.38
C LYS A 101 9.29 -0.03 19.41
N GLU A 102 9.64 0.07 20.68
CA GLU A 102 8.83 -0.49 21.78
C GLU A 102 7.48 0.22 21.94
N GLU A 103 7.42 1.52 21.66
CA GLU A 103 6.19 2.33 21.70
C GLU A 103 5.18 1.99 20.59
N LEU A 104 5.54 1.08 19.68
CA LEU A 104 4.69 0.58 18.60
C LEU A 104 4.35 -0.92 18.81
N PRO A 105 3.58 -1.27 19.84
CA PRO A 105 3.21 -2.65 20.10
C PRO A 105 2.26 -3.20 19.02
N PRO A 106 2.11 -4.54 18.93
CA PRO A 106 1.12 -5.17 18.06
C PRO A 106 -0.29 -4.58 18.28
N GLY A 107 -1.02 -4.36 17.17
CA GLY A 107 -2.35 -3.74 17.17
C GLY A 107 -2.35 -2.23 16.98
N LYS A 108 -1.22 -1.57 17.13
CA LYS A 108 -1.09 -0.14 16.88
C LYS A 108 -0.90 0.12 15.38
N PHE A 109 -1.66 1.05 14.81
CA PHE A 109 -1.54 1.44 13.41
C PHE A 109 -0.44 2.48 13.22
N VAL A 110 0.26 2.42 12.09
CA VAL A 110 1.24 3.44 11.70
C VAL A 110 0.87 4.02 10.35
N ILE A 111 0.59 5.33 10.31
CA ILE A 111 0.41 6.07 9.06
C ILE A 111 1.80 6.47 8.57
N VAL A 112 2.26 5.79 7.54
CA VAL A 112 3.59 5.95 6.96
C VAL A 112 3.61 7.20 6.07
N ASP A 113 4.62 8.05 6.23
CA ASP A 113 4.87 9.20 5.36
C ASP A 113 6.22 9.13 4.63
N GLN A 114 7.11 8.24 5.09
CA GLN A 114 8.43 8.02 4.51
C GLN A 114 8.75 6.53 4.41
N PHE A 115 9.59 6.17 3.45
CA PHE A 115 10.12 4.81 3.39
C PHE A 115 11.60 4.80 2.99
N ILE A 116 12.29 3.73 3.42
CA ILE A 116 13.65 3.39 3.00
C ILE A 116 13.57 2.10 2.20
N ASP A 117 13.81 2.19 0.90
CA ASP A 117 13.74 1.03 0.00
C ASP A 117 15.03 0.23 0.03
N ARG A 118 14.96 -0.99 0.56
CA ARG A 118 16.04 -1.98 0.58
C ARG A 118 15.79 -3.14 -0.38
N THR A 119 14.83 -3.00 -1.30
CA THR A 119 14.58 -4.01 -2.31
C THR A 119 15.58 -3.92 -3.46
N PHE A 120 15.92 -5.05 -4.08
CA PHE A 120 16.95 -5.14 -5.13
C PHE A 120 16.51 -5.96 -6.36
N ALA A 121 15.49 -6.81 -6.25
CA ALA A 121 15.04 -7.67 -7.34
C ALA A 121 13.76 -7.19 -8.02
N ARG A 122 13.18 -6.06 -7.61
CA ARG A 122 11.91 -5.55 -8.10
C ARG A 122 12.09 -4.60 -9.28
N LYS A 123 11.19 -4.66 -10.26
CA LYS A 123 11.09 -3.66 -11.32
C LYS A 123 10.49 -2.38 -10.74
N LYS A 124 11.23 -1.27 -10.78
CA LYS A 124 10.90 -0.01 -10.08
C LYS A 124 10.44 1.11 -11.01
N THR A 125 10.33 0.87 -12.31
CA THR A 125 9.94 1.90 -13.27
C THR A 125 8.99 1.35 -14.33
N PHE A 126 8.14 2.22 -14.86
CA PHE A 126 7.34 1.99 -16.07
C PHE A 126 8.07 2.43 -17.34
N PHE A 127 9.22 3.10 -17.20
CA PHE A 127 9.95 3.74 -18.29
C PHE A 127 11.32 3.05 -18.44
N ASP A 128 11.31 1.90 -19.14
CA ASP A 128 12.53 1.19 -19.53
C ASP A 128 12.74 1.35 -21.03
N ASP A 129 13.96 1.17 -21.49
CA ASP A 129 14.42 0.98 -22.88
C ASP A 129 14.41 2.24 -23.78
N GLU A 130 13.41 3.10 -23.78
CA GLU A 130 13.35 4.25 -24.69
C GLU A 130 13.36 5.60 -23.97
N ILE A 131 12.75 5.69 -22.80
CA ILE A 131 12.59 6.94 -22.03
C ILE A 131 12.94 6.69 -20.57
N VAL A 132 13.75 7.58 -20.01
CA VAL A 132 14.02 7.61 -18.56
C VAL A 132 13.20 8.73 -17.91
N ALA A 133 12.45 8.41 -16.86
CA ALA A 133 11.69 9.38 -16.07
C ALA A 133 12.21 9.43 -14.63
N HIS A 134 12.56 10.63 -14.19
CA HIS A 134 12.93 10.92 -12.81
C HIS A 134 11.76 11.62 -12.11
N VAL A 135 11.20 10.97 -11.10
CA VAL A 135 10.11 11.53 -10.29
C VAL A 135 10.60 11.98 -8.92
N SER A 136 10.05 13.08 -8.42
CA SER A 136 10.37 13.54 -7.07
C SER A 136 9.75 12.62 -6.03
N MET A 137 10.56 12.10 -5.10
CA MET A 137 10.15 11.19 -4.03
C MET A 137 10.43 11.73 -2.63
N ALA A 138 10.67 13.05 -2.50
CA ALA A 138 10.89 13.66 -1.19
C ALA A 138 9.67 13.53 -0.25
N HIS A 139 8.47 13.49 -0.83
CA HIS A 139 7.21 13.27 -0.12
C HIS A 139 6.43 12.17 -0.85
N PRO A 140 6.71 10.88 -0.55
CA PRO A 140 6.20 9.77 -1.36
C PRO A 140 4.73 9.42 -1.13
N THR A 141 4.12 9.96 -0.09
CA THR A 141 2.73 9.66 0.28
C THR A 141 1.82 10.89 0.14
N SER A 142 0.53 10.63 -0.15
CA SER A 142 -0.47 11.68 -0.24
C SER A 142 -0.86 12.19 1.16
N ARG A 143 -0.55 13.45 1.45
CA ARG A 143 -0.95 14.09 2.71
C ARG A 143 -2.47 14.10 2.91
N GLY A 144 -3.24 14.25 1.81
CA GLY A 144 -4.71 14.20 1.85
C GLY A 144 -5.23 12.83 2.28
N LEU A 145 -4.69 11.74 1.70
CA LEU A 145 -5.05 10.38 2.10
C LEU A 145 -4.60 10.06 3.53
N MET A 146 -3.42 10.52 3.94
CA MET A 146 -2.97 10.36 5.32
C MET A 146 -3.94 11.02 6.31
N ASN A 147 -4.46 12.21 6.01
CA ASN A 147 -5.46 12.89 6.83
C ASN A 147 -6.76 12.07 6.90
N ALA A 148 -7.25 11.58 5.75
CA ALA A 148 -8.46 10.77 5.71
C ALA A 148 -8.31 9.45 6.49
N CYS A 149 -7.17 8.78 6.37
CA CYS A 149 -6.85 7.59 7.16
C CYS A 149 -6.81 7.90 8.66
N GLU A 150 -6.18 9.00 9.06
CA GLU A 150 -6.12 9.43 10.46
C GLU A 150 -7.51 9.68 11.04
N GLU A 151 -8.36 10.39 10.33
CA GLU A 151 -9.75 10.62 10.75
C GLU A 151 -10.54 9.31 10.90
N ALA A 152 -10.36 8.36 9.98
CA ALA A 152 -11.01 7.06 10.04
C ALA A 152 -10.54 6.25 11.27
N ILE A 153 -9.24 6.22 11.54
CA ILE A 153 -8.64 5.54 12.68
C ILE A 153 -9.15 6.15 14.00
N LYS A 154 -9.20 7.48 14.11
CA LYS A 154 -9.76 8.18 15.28
C LYS A 154 -11.21 7.82 15.54
N LYS A 155 -12.04 7.77 14.49
CA LYS A 155 -13.46 7.37 14.60
C LYS A 155 -13.63 5.92 15.05
N SER A 156 -12.67 5.07 14.76
CA SER A 156 -12.67 3.65 15.14
C SER A 156 -12.05 3.39 16.54
N ASN A 157 -11.59 4.43 17.24
CA ASN A 157 -10.90 4.35 18.53
C ASN A 157 -9.69 3.39 18.52
N ILE A 158 -8.96 3.36 17.42
CA ILE A 158 -7.75 2.53 17.25
C ILE A 158 -6.53 3.38 17.60
N GLU A 159 -5.59 2.81 18.37
CA GLU A 159 -4.31 3.45 18.63
C GLU A 159 -3.47 3.56 17.35
N TYR A 160 -2.84 4.70 17.16
CA TYR A 160 -2.01 4.92 15.97
C TYR A 160 -0.83 5.86 16.23
N GLN A 161 0.15 5.78 15.36
CA GLN A 161 1.20 6.78 15.18
C GLN A 161 1.09 7.36 13.78
N ARG A 162 1.26 8.69 13.66
CA ARG A 162 1.39 9.39 12.38
C ARG A 162 2.85 9.70 12.08
N ASN A 163 3.18 9.77 10.78
CA ASN A 163 4.51 10.08 10.25
C ASN A 163 5.56 9.01 10.62
N GLY A 164 5.27 7.78 10.22
CA GLY A 164 6.20 6.68 10.40
C GLY A 164 7.11 6.45 9.20
N THR A 165 8.35 6.09 9.45
CA THR A 165 9.32 5.65 8.43
C THR A 165 9.32 4.13 8.32
N TYR A 166 9.05 3.64 7.12
CA TYR A 166 8.93 2.22 6.79
C TYR A 166 10.17 1.71 6.06
N VAL A 167 10.87 0.72 6.59
CA VAL A 167 11.91 -0.03 5.85
C VAL A 167 11.25 -1.10 5.01
N VAL A 168 11.37 -0.98 3.70
CA VAL A 168 10.87 -2.00 2.75
C VAL A 168 12.02 -2.96 2.44
N MET A 169 11.93 -4.18 2.91
CA MET A 169 12.91 -5.23 2.62
C MET A 169 12.47 -6.11 1.44
N GLU A 170 13.42 -6.82 0.83
CA GLU A 170 13.09 -7.70 -0.30
C GLU A 170 12.20 -8.86 0.12
N GLY A 171 12.50 -9.51 1.24
CA GLY A 171 11.87 -10.78 1.64
C GLY A 171 12.34 -11.97 0.79
N PRO A 172 11.73 -13.16 0.94
CA PRO A 172 10.65 -13.51 1.86
C PRO A 172 11.08 -13.69 3.33
N GLN A 173 12.40 -13.76 3.62
CA GLN A 173 12.89 -13.84 5.00
C GLN A 173 12.69 -12.52 5.75
N PHE A 174 12.58 -12.61 7.07
CA PHE A 174 12.64 -11.44 7.93
C PHE A 174 14.09 -10.96 8.13
N SER A 175 14.25 -9.74 8.62
CA SER A 175 15.57 -9.18 8.93
C SER A 175 16.26 -9.95 10.05
N THR A 176 17.58 -10.10 9.93
CA THR A 176 18.42 -10.57 11.03
C THR A 176 18.43 -9.56 12.19
N LEU A 177 18.86 -9.96 13.38
CA LEU A 177 19.00 -9.04 14.50
C LEU A 177 19.95 -7.87 14.18
N SER A 178 21.04 -8.14 13.46
CA SER A 178 22.01 -7.12 13.05
C SER A 178 21.41 -6.11 12.07
N GLU A 179 20.62 -6.57 11.08
CA GLU A 179 19.88 -5.70 10.17
C GLU A 179 18.84 -4.87 10.93
N SER A 180 18.10 -5.48 11.84
CA SER A 180 17.12 -4.77 12.67
C SER A 180 17.77 -3.67 13.52
N ASN A 181 18.94 -3.95 14.11
CA ASN A 181 19.71 -2.94 14.85
C ASN A 181 20.21 -1.82 13.95
N LEU A 182 20.64 -2.13 12.71
CA LEU A 182 21.02 -1.14 11.71
C LEU A 182 19.81 -0.23 11.36
N TYR A 183 18.64 -0.82 11.11
CA TYR A 183 17.43 -0.06 10.76
C TYR A 183 16.94 0.82 11.92
N ARG A 184 17.09 0.35 13.17
CA ARG A 184 16.85 1.19 14.37
C ARG A 184 17.80 2.40 14.41
N SER A 185 19.08 2.21 14.05
CA SER A 185 20.05 3.31 14.00
C SER A 185 19.68 4.38 12.94
N TRP A 186 18.93 3.99 11.88
CA TRP A 186 18.38 4.89 10.89
C TRP A 186 17.08 5.57 11.35
N LYS A 187 16.65 5.31 12.58
CA LYS A 187 15.39 5.82 13.18
C LYS A 187 14.13 5.37 12.43
N ALA A 188 14.18 4.21 11.78
CA ALA A 188 13.00 3.62 11.18
C ALA A 188 12.00 3.15 12.26
N ASP A 189 10.71 3.22 11.94
CA ASP A 189 9.62 2.90 12.85
C ASP A 189 9.15 1.45 12.66
N VAL A 190 8.95 1.05 11.41
CA VAL A 190 8.41 -0.27 11.04
C VAL A 190 9.15 -0.86 9.86
N ILE A 191 9.02 -2.18 9.69
CA ILE A 191 9.69 -2.97 8.66
C ILE A 191 8.75 -4.02 8.06
N GLY A 192 8.85 -4.24 6.74
CA GLY A 192 8.11 -5.30 6.04
C GLY A 192 8.53 -5.45 4.58
#